data_8650ca1506d4424f4715d69c0087e23d
#
_entry.id   8650ca1506d4424f4715d69c0087e23d
#
_cell.length_a   1.000
_cell.length_b   1.000
_cell.length_c   1.000
_cell.angle_alpha   90.00
_cell.angle_beta   90.00
_cell.angle_gamma   90.00
#
_symmetry.space_group_name_H-M   'P 1'
#
loop_
_entity.id
_entity.type
_entity.pdbx_description
1 polymer ?
#
loop_
_entity_poly.entity_id
_entity_poly.type
_entity_poly.pdbx_seq_one_letter_code
_entity_poly.pdbx_strand_id
1 'polypeptide(L)'
;MKNISLILITILSFNFSFSQEINGNIIINSESVNQTNNSVFINLENSISNFINNSVWSNENYSELEKINLNILFSIISYSNNNYVVNIEFQASRPVLNSSYSTPVFTFLEKNFQFEHIEFEPIIYKDNQFESKLSSLLAFYTNIIIGLDHNSYILNSGNNFYNVSKNILNYTNQNNIPGWNSSYNGGKLNKFWLIESLTSKDSTEFSDFVYNYHVNGLDLMYEDILSAKKNIASSISTLKPLKRRNPNSILVKIIFDSKSDEINDIFSGGPFFDVSSVVSDLNYLSPFFSNKWNSIR
;
A
#
# COMPACT_ATOMS: atom_id res chain seq x y z
N MET A 1 13.83 -50.64 17.44
CA MET A 1 14.26 -49.89 16.26
C MET A 1 13.10 -49.42 15.34
N LYS A 2 12.04 -50.21 15.10
CA LYS A 2 10.88 -49.78 14.27
C LYS A 2 10.12 -48.57 14.81
N ASN A 3 9.99 -48.41 16.12
CA ASN A 3 9.24 -47.31 16.73
C ASN A 3 10.02 -45.97 16.73
N ILE A 4 11.35 -46.02 16.74
CA ILE A 4 12.21 -44.82 16.66
C ILE A 4 12.17 -44.24 15.25
N SER A 5 12.09 -45.09 14.22
CA SER A 5 11.97 -44.67 12.82
C SER A 5 10.64 -43.97 12.53
N LEU A 6 9.55 -44.41 13.21
CA LEU A 6 8.22 -43.77 13.05
C LEU A 6 8.17 -42.37 13.70
N ILE A 7 8.82 -42.18 14.84
CA ILE A 7 8.92 -40.89 15.53
C ILE A 7 9.78 -39.91 14.72
N LEU A 8 10.83 -40.38 14.08
CA LEU A 8 11.70 -39.54 13.25
C LEU A 8 10.97 -39.03 11.99
N ILE A 9 10.09 -39.87 11.40
CA ILE A 9 9.28 -39.48 10.23
C ILE A 9 8.21 -38.45 10.61
N THR A 10 7.63 -38.54 11.82
CA THR A 10 6.62 -37.57 12.30
C THR A 10 7.22 -36.19 12.62
N ILE A 11 8.49 -36.14 13.01
CA ILE A 11 9.19 -34.88 13.30
C ILE A 11 9.60 -34.13 12.00
N LEU A 12 9.83 -34.88 10.92
CA LEU A 12 10.16 -34.28 9.60
C LEU A 12 8.94 -33.68 8.85
N SER A 13 7.72 -33.91 9.32
CA SER A 13 6.50 -33.43 8.69
C SER A 13 5.99 -32.07 9.27
N PHE A 14 6.72 -31.40 10.15
CA PHE A 14 6.50 -29.99 10.45
C PHE A 14 6.98 -29.15 9.24
N ASN A 15 6.16 -29.16 8.19
CA ASN A 15 6.24 -28.12 7.17
C ASN A 15 5.93 -26.81 7.88
N PHE A 16 6.94 -25.97 8.10
CA PHE A 16 6.72 -24.55 8.38
C PHE A 16 6.07 -23.98 7.12
N SER A 17 4.74 -23.96 7.10
CA SER A 17 4.01 -23.15 6.14
C SER A 17 4.31 -21.69 6.51
N PHE A 18 5.28 -21.09 5.85
CA PHE A 18 5.42 -19.63 5.89
C PHE A 18 4.14 -19.08 5.27
N SER A 19 3.29 -18.52 6.10
CA SER A 19 2.15 -17.76 5.61
C SER A 19 2.68 -16.47 5.03
N GLN A 20 2.32 -16.21 3.76
CA GLN A 20 2.72 -14.97 3.10
C GLN A 20 1.94 -13.80 3.68
N GLU A 21 2.56 -12.62 3.70
CA GLU A 21 2.06 -11.39 4.31
C GLU A 21 0.86 -10.81 3.56
N ILE A 22 0.76 -11.12 2.25
CA ILE A 22 -0.18 -10.49 1.33
C ILE A 22 -1.23 -11.49 0.85
N ASN A 23 -2.47 -11.04 0.85
CA ASN A 23 -3.58 -11.60 0.12
C ASN A 23 -3.88 -10.70 -1.09
N GLY A 24 -3.21 -10.99 -2.21
CA GLY A 24 -3.25 -10.19 -3.43
C GLY A 24 -4.35 -10.62 -4.38
N ASN A 25 -5.25 -9.69 -4.71
CA ASN A 25 -6.25 -9.82 -5.77
C ASN A 25 -5.84 -8.96 -6.96
N ILE A 26 -5.53 -9.59 -8.09
CA ILE A 26 -5.05 -8.92 -9.30
C ILE A 26 -6.16 -8.96 -10.35
N ILE A 27 -6.42 -7.81 -10.96
CA ILE A 27 -7.44 -7.68 -12.01
C ILE A 27 -6.82 -6.96 -13.20
N ILE A 28 -6.97 -7.52 -14.40
CA ILE A 28 -6.57 -6.87 -15.65
C ILE A 28 -7.80 -6.49 -16.45
N ASN A 29 -8.03 -5.19 -16.58
CA ASN A 29 -9.03 -4.64 -17.48
C ASN A 29 -8.41 -4.32 -18.85
N SER A 30 -8.81 -5.04 -19.89
CA SER A 30 -8.34 -4.89 -21.28
C SER A 30 -9.44 -4.43 -22.24
N GLU A 31 -10.57 -3.92 -21.73
CA GLU A 31 -11.72 -3.51 -22.56
C GLU A 31 -11.37 -2.41 -23.58
N SER A 32 -10.38 -1.58 -23.27
CA SER A 32 -9.92 -0.50 -24.15
C SER A 32 -9.06 -0.98 -25.32
N VAL A 33 -8.67 -2.27 -25.35
CA VAL A 33 -7.76 -2.83 -26.36
C VAL A 33 -8.50 -3.91 -27.16
N ASN A 34 -8.70 -3.64 -28.45
CA ASN A 34 -9.27 -4.62 -29.38
C ASN A 34 -8.25 -5.74 -29.68
N GLN A 35 -8.15 -6.74 -28.83
CA GLN A 35 -7.34 -7.94 -29.07
C GLN A 35 -8.24 -9.14 -29.37
N THR A 36 -7.88 -9.88 -30.41
CA THR A 36 -8.61 -11.11 -30.80
C THR A 36 -8.34 -12.26 -29.83
N ASN A 37 -7.24 -12.22 -29.08
CA ASN A 37 -6.86 -13.23 -28.11
C ASN A 37 -6.62 -12.60 -26.72
N ASN A 38 -7.54 -12.86 -25.80
CA ASN A 38 -7.45 -12.38 -24.41
C ASN A 38 -6.55 -13.26 -23.52
N SER A 39 -6.04 -14.39 -24.01
CA SER A 39 -5.22 -15.31 -23.19
C SER A 39 -3.96 -14.62 -22.65
N VAL A 40 -3.37 -13.70 -23.40
CA VAL A 40 -2.17 -12.94 -22.99
C VAL A 40 -2.41 -12.13 -21.72
N PHE A 41 -3.61 -11.56 -21.54
CA PHE A 41 -3.96 -10.79 -20.35
C PHE A 41 -4.25 -11.70 -19.15
N ILE A 42 -4.90 -12.85 -19.38
CA ILE A 42 -5.13 -13.88 -18.35
C ILE A 42 -3.80 -14.43 -17.85
N ASN A 43 -2.86 -14.70 -18.75
CA ASN A 43 -1.53 -15.20 -18.39
C ASN A 43 -0.70 -14.16 -17.63
N LEU A 44 -0.80 -12.88 -18.00
CA LEU A 44 -0.17 -11.78 -17.25
C LEU A 44 -0.78 -11.66 -15.84
N GLU A 45 -2.11 -11.72 -15.71
CA GLU A 45 -2.82 -11.71 -14.42
C GLU A 45 -2.34 -12.84 -13.50
N ASN A 46 -2.28 -14.06 -14.02
CA ASN A 46 -1.78 -15.21 -13.29
C ASN A 46 -0.31 -15.06 -12.90
N SER A 47 0.54 -14.53 -13.78
CA SER A 47 1.96 -14.31 -13.49
C SER A 47 2.15 -13.28 -12.38
N ILE A 48 1.39 -12.18 -12.40
CA ILE A 48 1.43 -11.14 -11.35
C ILE A 48 0.86 -11.69 -10.04
N SER A 49 -0.26 -12.41 -10.10
CA SER A 49 -0.87 -13.03 -8.92
C SER A 49 0.09 -14.01 -8.24
N ASN A 50 0.74 -14.87 -9.03
CA ASN A 50 1.75 -15.79 -8.51
C ASN A 50 2.94 -15.05 -7.90
N PHE A 51 3.41 -13.98 -8.54
CA PHE A 51 4.51 -13.17 -8.01
C PHE A 51 4.16 -12.52 -6.68
N ILE A 52 3.00 -11.87 -6.58
CA ILE A 52 2.59 -11.17 -5.35
C ILE A 52 2.31 -12.15 -4.20
N ASN A 53 1.57 -13.24 -4.48
CA ASN A 53 1.07 -14.14 -3.44
C ASN A 53 2.06 -15.23 -3.04
N ASN A 54 3.07 -15.55 -3.86
CA ASN A 54 4.03 -16.63 -3.58
C ASN A 54 5.44 -16.14 -3.26
N SER A 55 5.72 -14.82 -3.39
CA SER A 55 7.00 -14.25 -2.95
C SER A 55 7.03 -14.12 -1.42
N VAL A 56 8.19 -14.35 -0.84
CA VAL A 56 8.46 -14.07 0.57
C VAL A 56 8.93 -12.63 0.67
N TRP A 57 8.12 -11.77 1.30
CA TRP A 57 8.39 -10.35 1.40
C TRP A 57 9.09 -9.96 2.70
N SER A 58 8.90 -10.77 3.77
CA SER A 58 9.56 -10.60 5.06
C SER A 58 9.87 -11.96 5.70
N ASN A 59 10.51 -11.93 6.87
CA ASN A 59 10.74 -13.13 7.68
C ASN A 59 9.68 -13.29 8.79
N GLU A 60 8.60 -12.55 8.73
CA GLU A 60 7.53 -12.57 9.73
C GLU A 60 6.45 -13.58 9.36
N ASN A 61 5.73 -14.08 10.35
CA ASN A 61 4.65 -15.02 10.16
C ASN A 61 3.32 -14.31 10.36
N TYR A 62 2.52 -14.24 9.32
CA TYR A 62 1.17 -13.68 9.35
C TYR A 62 0.14 -14.82 9.48
N SER A 63 -0.83 -14.68 10.35
CA SER A 63 -2.03 -15.52 10.31
C SER A 63 -2.92 -15.09 9.12
N GLU A 64 -3.85 -15.97 8.70
CA GLU A 64 -4.79 -15.62 7.61
C GLU A 64 -5.61 -14.35 7.89
N LEU A 65 -5.88 -14.04 9.17
CA LEU A 65 -6.64 -12.86 9.57
C LEU A 65 -5.80 -11.58 9.65
N GLU A 66 -4.48 -11.71 9.63
CA GLU A 66 -3.54 -10.57 9.71
C GLU A 66 -3.01 -10.16 8.33
N LYS A 67 -3.27 -10.97 7.29
CA LYS A 67 -2.80 -10.67 5.93
C LYS A 67 -3.29 -9.32 5.44
N ILE A 68 -2.40 -8.62 4.76
CA ILE A 68 -2.69 -7.38 4.07
C ILE A 68 -3.50 -7.70 2.81
N ASN A 69 -4.72 -7.18 2.72
CA ASN A 69 -5.50 -7.30 1.49
C ASN A 69 -5.02 -6.28 0.47
N LEU A 70 -4.46 -6.74 -0.64
CA LEU A 70 -3.91 -5.91 -1.71
C LEU A 70 -4.67 -6.15 -3.02
N ASN A 71 -5.44 -5.16 -3.46
CA ASN A 71 -6.05 -5.14 -4.79
C ASN A 71 -5.15 -4.36 -5.75
N ILE A 72 -4.86 -4.94 -6.92
CA ILE A 72 -4.11 -4.28 -7.99
C ILE A 72 -4.92 -4.35 -9.28
N LEU A 73 -5.36 -3.19 -9.75
CA LEU A 73 -6.09 -3.08 -11.01
C LEU A 73 -5.16 -2.55 -12.11
N PHE A 74 -4.94 -3.37 -13.14
CA PHE A 74 -4.25 -2.96 -14.37
C PHE A 74 -5.28 -2.59 -15.43
N SER A 75 -5.33 -1.32 -15.81
CA SER A 75 -6.12 -0.85 -16.95
C SER A 75 -5.21 -0.73 -18.18
N ILE A 76 -5.36 -1.64 -19.13
CA ILE A 76 -4.53 -1.69 -20.34
C ILE A 76 -4.93 -0.53 -21.27
N ILE A 77 -3.98 0.34 -21.56
CA ILE A 77 -4.14 1.45 -22.52
C ILE A 77 -3.77 0.99 -23.92
N SER A 78 -2.64 0.27 -24.05
CA SER A 78 -2.22 -0.32 -25.30
C SER A 78 -1.35 -1.57 -25.08
N TYR A 79 -1.39 -2.47 -26.06
CA TYR A 79 -0.58 -3.68 -26.09
C TYR A 79 -0.09 -3.94 -27.52
N SER A 80 1.21 -4.20 -27.69
CA SER A 80 1.79 -4.61 -28.97
C SER A 80 3.11 -5.34 -28.73
N ASN A 81 3.24 -6.55 -29.29
CA ASN A 81 4.49 -7.32 -29.26
C ASN A 81 5.12 -7.40 -27.86
N ASN A 82 4.36 -7.90 -26.88
CA ASN A 82 4.75 -8.05 -25.47
C ASN A 82 5.01 -6.72 -24.72
N ASN A 83 4.80 -5.58 -25.35
CA ASN A 83 4.91 -4.26 -24.74
C ASN A 83 3.53 -3.77 -24.29
N TYR A 84 3.44 -3.39 -23.01
CA TYR A 84 2.23 -2.93 -22.35
C TYR A 84 2.37 -1.46 -21.98
N VAL A 85 1.32 -0.69 -22.19
CA VAL A 85 1.12 0.63 -21.58
C VAL A 85 -0.13 0.53 -20.71
N VAL A 86 -0.01 0.83 -19.42
CA VAL A 86 -1.08 0.60 -18.45
C VAL A 86 -1.20 1.74 -17.46
N ASN A 87 -2.39 1.90 -16.89
CA ASN A 87 -2.55 2.53 -15.59
C ASN A 87 -2.67 1.41 -14.54
N ILE A 88 -2.02 1.57 -13.39
CA ILE A 88 -2.06 0.58 -12.30
C ILE A 88 -2.55 1.27 -11.04
N GLU A 89 -3.65 0.78 -10.49
CA GLU A 89 -4.16 1.24 -9.21
C GLU A 89 -3.83 0.20 -8.13
N PHE A 90 -3.17 0.65 -7.08
CA PHE A 90 -2.86 -0.13 -5.88
C PHE A 90 -3.79 0.31 -4.76
N GLN A 91 -4.49 -0.64 -4.15
CA GLN A 91 -5.34 -0.42 -2.99
C GLN A 91 -5.02 -1.48 -1.94
N ALA A 92 -4.57 -1.06 -0.77
CA ALA A 92 -4.27 -1.97 0.33
C ALA A 92 -5.10 -1.63 1.57
N SER A 93 -5.53 -2.66 2.28
CA SER A 93 -6.25 -2.53 3.54
C SER A 93 -5.78 -3.57 4.55
N ARG A 94 -5.92 -3.24 5.83
CA ARG A 94 -5.66 -4.14 6.95
C ARG A 94 -6.91 -4.34 7.81
N PRO A 95 -7.05 -5.46 8.51
CA PRO A 95 -8.13 -5.65 9.47
C PRO A 95 -8.00 -4.68 10.65
N VAL A 96 -9.13 -4.24 11.20
CA VAL A 96 -9.22 -3.48 12.44
C VAL A 96 -9.45 -4.45 13.60
N LEU A 97 -8.74 -4.26 14.70
CA LEU A 97 -8.77 -5.13 15.87
C LEU A 97 -10.22 -5.31 16.41
N ASN A 98 -10.60 -6.55 16.67
CA ASN A 98 -11.92 -6.92 17.18
C ASN A 98 -13.11 -6.41 16.33
N SER A 99 -12.91 -6.28 15.03
CA SER A 99 -13.91 -5.80 14.08
C SER A 99 -13.93 -6.67 12.82
N SER A 100 -15.06 -6.67 12.11
CA SER A 100 -15.14 -7.22 10.74
C SER A 100 -14.73 -6.18 9.67
N TYR A 101 -14.37 -4.97 10.08
CA TYR A 101 -13.98 -3.88 9.19
C TYR A 101 -12.50 -3.97 8.81
N SER A 102 -12.21 -3.71 7.53
CA SER A 102 -10.85 -3.53 7.04
C SER A 102 -10.65 -2.07 6.63
N THR A 103 -9.63 -1.44 7.23
CA THR A 103 -9.30 -0.03 6.99
C THR A 103 -8.33 0.12 5.82
N PRO A 104 -8.58 1.04 4.86
CA PRO A 104 -7.63 1.30 3.79
C PRO A 104 -6.35 1.95 4.34
N VAL A 105 -5.19 1.40 3.98
CA VAL A 105 -3.88 1.92 4.39
C VAL A 105 -3.12 2.59 3.26
N PHE A 106 -3.46 2.26 2.02
CA PHE A 106 -2.78 2.80 0.84
C PHE A 106 -3.68 2.80 -0.39
N THR A 107 -3.69 3.91 -1.12
CA THR A 107 -4.27 4.04 -2.45
C THR A 107 -3.34 4.85 -3.32
N PHE A 108 -2.93 4.32 -4.46
CA PHE A 108 -2.04 5.01 -5.38
C PHE A 108 -2.30 4.62 -6.83
N LEU A 109 -2.27 5.60 -7.73
CA LEU A 109 -2.43 5.42 -9.17
C LEU A 109 -1.12 5.72 -9.90
N GLU A 110 -0.48 4.69 -10.44
CA GLU A 110 0.65 4.79 -11.37
C GLU A 110 0.11 4.90 -12.79
N LYS A 111 0.38 6.04 -13.45
CA LYS A 111 -0.17 6.34 -14.79
C LYS A 111 0.84 6.08 -15.90
N ASN A 112 0.35 5.59 -17.03
CA ASN A 112 1.12 5.40 -18.27
C ASN A 112 2.41 4.57 -18.05
N PHE A 113 2.35 3.59 -17.16
CA PHE A 113 3.48 2.72 -16.90
C PHE A 113 3.72 1.80 -18.10
N GLN A 114 4.97 1.73 -18.53
CA GLN A 114 5.38 0.94 -19.70
C GLN A 114 6.32 -0.17 -19.29
N PHE A 115 5.99 -1.40 -19.69
CA PHE A 115 6.82 -2.57 -19.43
C PHE A 115 6.70 -3.58 -20.57
N GLU A 116 7.67 -4.48 -20.64
CA GLU A 116 7.65 -5.67 -21.47
C GLU A 116 7.44 -6.90 -20.58
N HIS A 117 6.61 -7.83 -21.04
CA HIS A 117 6.44 -9.13 -20.44
C HIS A 117 6.13 -10.17 -21.52
N ILE A 118 6.91 -11.25 -21.53
CA ILE A 118 6.74 -12.35 -22.46
C ILE A 118 5.81 -13.38 -21.80
N GLU A 119 4.84 -13.85 -22.57
CA GLU A 119 3.85 -14.82 -22.10
C GLU A 119 4.55 -16.08 -21.54
N PHE A 120 4.09 -16.56 -20.40
CA PHE A 120 4.63 -17.69 -19.63
C PHE A 120 6.02 -17.48 -19.00
N GLU A 121 6.67 -16.33 -19.16
CA GLU A 121 7.87 -16.05 -18.38
C GLU A 121 7.52 -15.73 -16.92
N PRO A 122 8.26 -16.29 -15.95
CA PRO A 122 8.04 -15.94 -14.55
C PRO A 122 8.51 -14.51 -14.27
N ILE A 123 7.76 -13.79 -13.45
CA ILE A 123 8.20 -12.50 -12.90
C ILE A 123 9.21 -12.79 -11.79
N ILE A 124 10.43 -12.30 -11.91
CA ILE A 124 11.52 -12.51 -10.96
C ILE A 124 11.94 -11.18 -10.36
N TYR A 125 12.10 -11.15 -9.05
CA TYR A 125 12.72 -10.03 -8.31
C TYR A 125 13.91 -10.55 -7.52
N LYS A 126 14.99 -9.78 -7.52
CA LYS A 126 16.17 -10.01 -6.69
C LYS A 126 16.60 -8.72 -6.03
N ASP A 127 17.01 -8.81 -4.78
CA ASP A 127 17.50 -7.65 -4.04
C ASP A 127 18.70 -7.02 -4.74
N ASN A 128 18.68 -5.68 -4.82
CA ASN A 128 19.76 -4.86 -5.38
C ASN A 128 20.11 -5.15 -6.86
N GLN A 129 19.20 -5.78 -7.60
CA GLN A 129 19.39 -6.09 -9.01
C GLN A 129 18.15 -5.73 -9.82
N PHE A 130 18.35 -5.14 -11.00
CA PHE A 130 17.28 -4.87 -11.95
C PHE A 130 17.03 -6.12 -12.82
N GLU A 131 15.85 -6.73 -12.69
CA GLU A 131 15.42 -7.85 -13.53
C GLU A 131 14.45 -7.37 -14.63
N SER A 132 13.38 -6.67 -14.23
CA SER A 132 12.42 -6.07 -15.18
C SER A 132 11.77 -4.83 -14.60
N LYS A 133 11.15 -4.01 -15.47
CA LYS A 133 10.36 -2.85 -15.01
C LYS A 133 9.16 -3.29 -14.17
N LEU A 134 8.49 -4.37 -14.59
CA LEU A 134 7.29 -4.87 -13.90
C LEU A 134 7.63 -5.39 -12.51
N SER A 135 8.64 -6.29 -12.38
CA SER A 135 9.03 -6.83 -11.08
C SER A 135 9.53 -5.75 -10.12
N SER A 136 10.30 -4.77 -10.64
CA SER A 136 10.76 -3.63 -9.83
C SER A 136 9.60 -2.78 -9.32
N LEU A 137 8.59 -2.51 -10.16
CA LEU A 137 7.42 -1.72 -9.74
C LEU A 137 6.58 -2.45 -8.70
N LEU A 138 6.30 -3.73 -8.94
CA LEU A 138 5.52 -4.54 -8.01
C LEU A 138 6.22 -4.66 -6.66
N ALA A 139 7.51 -5.00 -6.64
CA ALA A 139 8.31 -5.08 -5.41
C ALA A 139 8.40 -3.74 -4.68
N PHE A 140 8.52 -2.62 -5.41
CA PHE A 140 8.56 -1.28 -4.86
C PHE A 140 7.28 -0.94 -4.06
N TYR A 141 6.10 -1.09 -4.69
CA TYR A 141 4.86 -0.77 -4.01
C TYR A 141 4.49 -1.78 -2.93
N THR A 142 4.79 -3.06 -3.13
CA THR A 142 4.57 -4.11 -2.12
C THR A 142 5.34 -3.80 -0.83
N ASN A 143 6.62 -3.44 -0.93
CA ASN A 143 7.41 -3.07 0.25
C ASN A 143 6.89 -1.78 0.92
N ILE A 144 6.43 -0.78 0.16
CA ILE A 144 5.79 0.40 0.76
C ILE A 144 4.54 0.00 1.54
N ILE A 145 3.69 -0.85 0.97
CA ILE A 145 2.43 -1.30 1.59
C ILE A 145 2.70 -2.08 2.88
N ILE A 146 3.64 -3.03 2.86
CA ILE A 146 4.05 -3.77 4.06
C ILE A 146 4.61 -2.80 5.11
N GLY A 147 5.44 -1.84 4.70
CA GLY A 147 5.97 -0.84 5.61
C GLY A 147 4.89 0.05 6.25
N LEU A 148 3.83 0.40 5.52
CA LEU A 148 2.69 1.14 6.05
C LEU A 148 1.87 0.29 7.02
N ASP A 149 1.66 -0.98 6.71
CA ASP A 149 1.00 -1.93 7.58
C ASP A 149 1.75 -2.06 8.91
N HIS A 150 3.05 -2.32 8.87
CA HIS A 150 3.91 -2.37 10.06
C HIS A 150 3.82 -1.09 10.91
N ASN A 151 3.94 0.08 10.28
CA ASN A 151 3.81 1.37 10.98
C ASN A 151 2.43 1.56 11.63
N SER A 152 1.40 0.91 11.09
CA SER A 152 0.05 0.97 11.64
C SER A 152 -0.14 0.17 12.93
N TYR A 153 0.83 -0.68 13.30
CA TYR A 153 0.85 -1.46 14.55
C TYR A 153 1.96 -1.01 15.50
N ILE A 154 3.14 -0.72 14.98
CA ILE A 154 4.33 -0.35 15.77
C ILE A 154 5.00 0.87 15.12
N LEU A 155 5.13 1.94 15.86
CA LEU A 155 5.72 3.20 15.37
C LEU A 155 7.11 2.97 14.78
N ASN A 156 7.33 3.44 13.55
CA ASN A 156 8.57 3.36 12.78
C ASN A 156 9.05 1.94 12.39
N SER A 157 8.25 0.89 12.60
CA SER A 157 8.63 -0.49 12.23
C SER A 157 8.68 -0.72 10.71
N GLY A 158 8.02 0.11 9.92
CA GLY A 158 8.02 0.03 8.45
C GLY A 158 9.31 0.51 7.77
N ASN A 159 10.26 1.13 8.49
CA ASN A 159 11.43 1.78 7.91
C ASN A 159 12.32 0.82 7.08
N ASN A 160 12.44 -0.44 7.48
CA ASN A 160 13.23 -1.43 6.74
C ASN A 160 12.64 -1.67 5.34
N PHE A 161 11.33 -1.75 5.22
CA PHE A 161 10.63 -1.94 3.94
C PHE A 161 10.73 -0.70 3.05
N TYR A 162 10.64 0.50 3.63
CA TYR A 162 10.88 1.74 2.88
C TYR A 162 12.32 1.81 2.34
N ASN A 163 13.30 1.33 3.10
CA ASN A 163 14.68 1.25 2.62
C ASN A 163 14.84 0.26 1.45
N VAL A 164 14.14 -0.87 1.43
CA VAL A 164 14.10 -1.78 0.27
C VAL A 164 13.55 -1.05 -0.95
N SER A 165 12.42 -0.35 -0.82
CA SER A 165 11.84 0.44 -1.92
C SER A 165 12.79 1.57 -2.37
N LYS A 166 13.51 2.20 -1.45
CA LYS A 166 14.54 3.20 -1.76
C LYS A 166 15.70 2.61 -2.57
N ASN A 167 16.13 1.41 -2.23
CA ASN A 167 17.18 0.70 -2.99
C ASN A 167 16.68 0.35 -4.40
N ILE A 168 15.41 -0.06 -4.56
CA ILE A 168 14.80 -0.28 -5.87
C ILE A 168 14.84 1.01 -6.71
N LEU A 169 14.47 2.14 -6.14
CA LEU A 169 14.56 3.44 -6.81
C LEU A 169 16.02 3.75 -7.23
N ASN A 170 16.99 3.50 -6.34
CA ASN A 170 18.39 3.81 -6.59
C ASN A 170 18.95 3.01 -7.77
N TYR A 171 18.76 1.68 -7.80
CA TYR A 171 19.32 0.88 -8.90
C TYR A 171 18.56 1.08 -10.21
N THR A 172 17.25 1.37 -10.19
CA THR A 172 16.51 1.70 -11.41
C THR A 172 17.01 3.03 -12.02
N ASN A 173 17.30 4.03 -11.18
CA ASN A 173 17.90 5.29 -11.63
C ASN A 173 19.33 5.10 -12.15
N GLN A 174 20.17 4.30 -11.47
CA GLN A 174 21.53 3.98 -11.92
C GLN A 174 21.56 3.31 -13.29
N ASN A 175 20.56 2.48 -13.59
CA ASN A 175 20.38 1.83 -14.90
C ASN A 175 19.61 2.69 -15.89
N ASN A 176 19.31 3.96 -15.59
CA ASN A 176 18.57 4.90 -16.43
C ASN A 176 17.19 4.37 -16.88
N ILE A 177 16.52 3.61 -16.04
CA ILE A 177 15.20 3.06 -16.32
C ILE A 177 14.17 4.20 -16.35
N PRO A 178 13.43 4.40 -17.50
CA PRO A 178 12.45 5.46 -17.59
C PRO A 178 11.33 5.33 -16.53
N GLY A 179 10.86 6.47 -16.01
CA GLY A 179 9.74 6.51 -15.09
C GLY A 179 10.10 6.47 -13.60
N TRP A 180 11.39 6.46 -13.24
CA TRP A 180 11.86 6.37 -11.86
C TRP A 180 12.51 7.66 -11.33
N ASN A 181 12.69 8.67 -12.16
CA ASN A 181 13.31 9.93 -11.76
C ASN A 181 12.30 10.96 -11.18
N SER A 182 12.82 12.02 -10.59
CA SER A 182 12.06 13.08 -9.91
C SER A 182 11.14 13.88 -10.84
N SER A 183 11.44 13.94 -12.15
CA SER A 183 10.68 14.69 -13.15
C SER A 183 9.59 13.85 -13.84
N TYR A 184 9.47 12.57 -13.52
CA TYR A 184 8.48 11.70 -14.12
C TYR A 184 7.05 12.22 -13.91
N ASN A 185 6.26 12.25 -14.99
CA ASN A 185 4.90 12.80 -15.03
C ASN A 185 4.77 14.27 -14.60
N GLY A 186 5.87 15.05 -14.66
CA GLY A 186 5.84 16.51 -14.53
C GLY A 186 5.52 17.08 -13.15
N GLY A 187 5.63 16.29 -12.07
CA GLY A 187 5.27 16.77 -10.75
C GLY A 187 5.89 16.00 -9.58
N LYS A 188 5.55 16.44 -8.35
CA LYS A 188 5.98 15.80 -7.10
C LYS A 188 5.05 14.68 -6.61
N LEU A 189 4.09 14.25 -7.45
CA LEU A 189 3.11 13.21 -7.11
C LEU A 189 3.42 11.90 -7.85
N ASN A 190 4.65 11.41 -7.71
CA ASN A 190 5.14 10.19 -8.32
C ASN A 190 5.90 9.32 -7.32
N LYS A 191 6.24 8.09 -7.71
CA LYS A 191 6.93 7.11 -6.86
C LYS A 191 8.31 7.57 -6.34
N PHE A 192 9.01 8.41 -7.11
CA PHE A 192 10.27 9.01 -6.64
C PHE A 192 10.03 9.85 -5.37
N TRP A 193 9.11 10.81 -5.44
CA TRP A 193 8.80 11.68 -4.30
C TRP A 193 8.11 10.96 -3.16
N LEU A 194 7.38 9.87 -3.46
CA LEU A 194 6.77 9.03 -2.44
C LEU A 194 7.84 8.43 -1.53
N ILE A 195 8.82 7.72 -2.10
CA ILE A 195 9.83 7.05 -1.28
C ILE A 195 10.83 8.05 -0.69
N GLU A 196 11.17 9.14 -1.39
CA GLU A 196 11.98 10.22 -0.82
C GLU A 196 11.31 10.81 0.43
N SER A 197 9.99 11.03 0.39
CA SER A 197 9.26 11.56 1.54
C SER A 197 9.17 10.55 2.68
N LEU A 198 8.91 9.26 2.41
CA LEU A 198 8.85 8.19 3.42
C LEU A 198 10.20 7.95 4.13
N THR A 199 11.32 8.21 3.45
CA THR A 199 12.68 8.02 4.00
C THR A 199 13.33 9.32 4.46
N SER A 200 12.61 10.42 4.50
CA SER A 200 13.07 11.74 4.93
C SER A 200 12.52 12.13 6.31
N LYS A 201 12.88 13.34 6.77
CA LYS A 201 12.31 13.93 8.01
C LYS A 201 10.80 14.19 7.92
N ASP A 202 10.23 14.28 6.72
CA ASP A 202 8.79 14.44 6.52
C ASP A 202 7.98 13.20 6.90
N SER A 203 8.65 12.04 7.06
CA SER A 203 8.01 10.81 7.50
C SER A 203 7.62 10.80 8.97
N THR A 204 8.17 11.69 9.81
CA THR A 204 7.93 11.68 11.27
C THR A 204 6.45 11.90 11.57
N GLU A 205 5.87 13.04 11.16
CA GLU A 205 4.45 13.34 11.41
C GLU A 205 3.53 12.37 10.68
N PHE A 206 3.97 11.86 9.53
CA PHE A 206 3.23 10.83 8.79
C PHE A 206 3.19 9.50 9.56
N SER A 207 4.32 9.03 10.09
CA SER A 207 4.41 7.80 10.90
C SER A 207 3.61 7.93 12.20
N ASP A 208 3.70 9.09 12.87
CA ASP A 208 2.90 9.39 14.05
C ASP A 208 1.40 9.35 13.75
N PHE A 209 0.99 9.92 12.60
CA PHE A 209 -0.40 9.83 12.15
C PHE A 209 -0.80 8.37 11.91
N VAL A 210 -0.04 7.62 11.11
CA VAL A 210 -0.37 6.23 10.77
C VAL A 210 -0.54 5.38 12.02
N TYR A 211 0.39 5.47 12.97
CA TYR A 211 0.32 4.72 14.22
C TYR A 211 -0.88 5.13 15.09
N ASN A 212 -1.01 6.42 15.39
CA ASN A 212 -2.04 6.90 16.33
C ASN A 212 -3.46 6.78 15.76
N TYR A 213 -3.63 6.97 14.45
CA TYR A 213 -4.90 6.80 13.76
C TYR A 213 -5.41 5.35 13.88
N HIS A 214 -4.51 4.37 13.73
CA HIS A 214 -4.88 2.96 13.78
C HIS A 214 -4.93 2.44 15.22
N VAL A 215 -3.80 2.38 15.94
CA VAL A 215 -3.71 1.73 17.25
C VAL A 215 -4.53 2.48 18.31
N ASN A 216 -4.32 3.78 18.43
CA ASN A 216 -5.00 4.59 19.45
C ASN A 216 -6.38 5.11 18.99
N GLY A 217 -6.69 4.94 17.70
CA GLY A 217 -7.94 5.33 17.08
C GLY A 217 -8.82 4.13 16.73
N LEU A 218 -8.68 3.60 15.52
CA LEU A 218 -9.57 2.56 14.99
C LEU A 218 -9.61 1.30 15.86
N ASP A 219 -8.43 0.81 16.29
CA ASP A 219 -8.33 -0.41 17.10
C ASP A 219 -8.88 -0.23 18.53
N LEU A 220 -9.05 1.02 19.00
CA LEU A 220 -9.69 1.34 20.27
C LEU A 220 -11.22 1.44 20.18
N MET A 221 -11.79 1.58 18.95
CA MET A 221 -13.23 1.88 18.81
C MET A 221 -14.16 0.83 19.41
N TYR A 222 -13.74 -0.42 19.46
CA TYR A 222 -14.57 -1.47 20.05
C TYR A 222 -14.72 -1.35 21.57
N GLU A 223 -13.77 -0.68 22.25
CA GLU A 223 -13.78 -0.46 23.71
C GLU A 223 -14.37 0.91 24.07
N ASP A 224 -13.87 1.98 23.43
CA ASP A 224 -14.24 3.38 23.74
C ASP A 224 -14.26 4.25 22.47
N ILE A 225 -15.46 4.38 21.90
CA ILE A 225 -15.67 5.15 20.66
C ILE A 225 -15.32 6.64 20.85
N LEU A 226 -15.60 7.24 22.00
CA LEU A 226 -15.34 8.68 22.23
C LEU A 226 -13.85 8.96 22.34
N SER A 227 -13.12 8.14 23.11
CA SER A 227 -11.66 8.24 23.18
C SER A 227 -11.00 7.97 21.83
N ALA A 228 -11.49 6.98 21.09
CA ALA A 228 -11.04 6.68 19.74
C ALA A 228 -11.21 7.87 18.78
N LYS A 229 -12.40 8.49 18.73
CA LYS A 229 -12.65 9.70 17.94
C LYS A 229 -11.71 10.85 18.31
N LYS A 230 -11.50 11.07 19.60
CA LYS A 230 -10.58 12.10 20.10
C LYS A 230 -9.14 11.84 19.62
N ASN A 231 -8.68 10.60 19.70
CA ASN A 231 -7.34 10.21 19.27
C ASN A 231 -7.17 10.33 17.73
N ILE A 232 -8.19 9.94 16.96
CA ILE A 232 -8.21 10.14 15.50
C ILE A 232 -8.16 11.64 15.17
N ALA A 233 -8.95 12.48 15.81
CA ALA A 233 -8.91 13.92 15.63
C ALA A 233 -7.53 14.51 15.94
N SER A 234 -6.91 14.06 17.04
CA SER A 234 -5.55 14.46 17.39
C SER A 234 -4.53 14.03 16.36
N SER A 235 -4.60 12.78 15.86
CA SER A 235 -3.68 12.26 14.84
C SER A 235 -3.79 13.06 13.53
N ILE A 236 -5.00 13.45 13.10
CA ILE A 236 -5.20 14.32 11.93
C ILE A 236 -4.48 15.67 12.15
N SER A 237 -4.59 16.25 13.34
CA SER A 237 -3.95 17.52 13.65
C SER A 237 -2.41 17.45 13.59
N THR A 238 -1.80 16.28 13.86
CA THR A 238 -0.33 16.11 13.77
C THR A 238 0.22 16.30 12.36
N LEU A 239 -0.60 16.22 11.32
CA LEU A 239 -0.18 16.44 9.93
C LEU A 239 0.00 17.93 9.56
N LYS A 240 -0.49 18.87 10.38
CA LYS A 240 -0.40 20.31 10.05
C LYS A 240 1.03 20.85 9.88
N PRO A 241 2.02 20.47 10.72
CA PRO A 241 3.41 20.87 10.49
C PRO A 241 3.97 20.35 9.16
N LEU A 242 3.69 19.08 8.79
CA LEU A 242 4.08 18.52 7.49
C LEU A 242 3.46 19.31 6.35
N LYS A 243 2.15 19.59 6.39
CA LYS A 243 1.43 20.38 5.38
C LYS A 243 2.00 21.80 5.25
N ARG A 244 2.40 22.42 6.36
CA ARG A 244 3.00 23.77 6.37
C ARG A 244 4.38 23.79 5.71
N ARG A 245 5.22 22.79 5.99
CA ARG A 245 6.55 22.66 5.36
C ARG A 245 6.45 22.29 3.88
N ASN A 246 5.53 21.40 3.55
CA ASN A 246 5.32 20.88 2.20
C ASN A 246 3.82 20.92 1.82
N PRO A 247 3.32 22.07 1.29
CA PRO A 247 1.90 22.22 0.95
C PRO A 247 1.37 21.19 -0.05
N ASN A 248 2.24 20.63 -0.90
CA ASN A 248 1.93 19.60 -1.89
C ASN A 248 2.49 18.23 -1.49
N SER A 249 2.53 17.93 -0.20
CA SER A 249 3.04 16.66 0.32
C SER A 249 2.29 15.48 -0.27
N ILE A 250 3.04 14.57 -0.92
CA ILE A 250 2.49 13.31 -1.42
C ILE A 250 2.00 12.41 -0.28
N LEU A 251 2.63 12.47 0.91
CA LEU A 251 2.22 11.71 2.09
C LEU A 251 0.84 12.16 2.57
N VAL A 252 0.61 13.47 2.67
CA VAL A 252 -0.72 14.02 3.02
C VAL A 252 -1.77 13.61 1.98
N LYS A 253 -1.41 13.67 0.69
CA LYS A 253 -2.32 13.24 -0.38
C LYS A 253 -2.72 11.77 -0.23
N ILE A 254 -1.77 10.86 -0.03
CA ILE A 254 -2.04 9.42 0.10
C ILE A 254 -2.97 9.12 1.28
N ILE A 255 -2.79 9.81 2.41
CA ILE A 255 -3.69 9.66 3.57
C ILE A 255 -5.13 9.96 3.16
N PHE A 256 -5.38 11.10 2.55
CA PHE A 256 -6.75 11.52 2.25
C PHE A 256 -7.35 10.82 1.02
N ASP A 257 -6.54 10.40 0.05
CA ASP A 257 -6.99 9.53 -1.03
C ASP A 257 -7.45 8.15 -0.51
N SER A 258 -6.82 7.64 0.55
CA SER A 258 -7.18 6.35 1.14
C SER A 258 -8.30 6.46 2.17
N LYS A 259 -8.32 7.53 2.99
CA LYS A 259 -9.11 7.59 4.24
C LYS A 259 -10.23 8.62 4.24
N SER A 260 -10.44 9.37 3.15
CA SER A 260 -11.43 10.45 3.17
C SER A 260 -12.85 9.99 3.47
N ASP A 261 -13.27 8.82 2.97
CA ASP A 261 -14.58 8.25 3.25
C ASP A 261 -14.68 7.75 4.68
N GLU A 262 -13.68 6.98 5.12
CA GLU A 262 -13.59 6.47 6.49
C GLU A 262 -13.64 7.60 7.54
N ILE A 263 -12.86 8.67 7.33
CA ILE A 263 -12.86 9.84 8.22
C ILE A 263 -14.24 10.50 8.28
N ASN A 264 -14.88 10.67 7.11
CA ASN A 264 -16.22 11.21 7.07
C ASN A 264 -17.21 10.37 7.87
N ASP A 265 -17.18 9.05 7.70
CA ASP A 265 -18.09 8.12 8.37
C ASP A 265 -17.86 8.08 9.88
N ILE A 266 -16.59 8.09 10.33
CA ILE A 266 -16.21 8.13 11.75
C ILE A 266 -16.84 9.34 12.44
N PHE A 267 -16.74 10.52 11.85
CA PHE A 267 -17.19 11.75 12.50
C PHE A 267 -18.66 12.08 12.25
N SER A 268 -19.30 11.46 11.25
CA SER A 268 -20.74 11.62 10.99
C SER A 268 -21.63 10.65 11.79
N GLY A 269 -21.07 9.56 12.33
CA GLY A 269 -21.81 8.52 13.03
C GLY A 269 -21.48 8.38 14.51
N GLY A 270 -22.21 7.51 15.22
CA GLY A 270 -21.95 7.14 16.61
C GLY A 270 -22.24 8.24 17.65
N PRO A 271 -21.59 8.19 18.83
CA PRO A 271 -21.79 9.16 19.90
C PRO A 271 -21.42 10.59 19.47
N PHE A 272 -22.11 11.58 20.02
CA PHE A 272 -21.83 12.99 19.77
C PHE A 272 -20.37 13.35 20.07
N PHE A 273 -19.75 14.04 19.13
CA PHE A 273 -18.39 14.57 19.22
C PHE A 273 -18.37 15.97 18.59
N ASP A 274 -17.77 16.95 19.25
CA ASP A 274 -17.61 18.30 18.64
C ASP A 274 -16.59 18.20 17.48
N VAL A 275 -17.10 18.28 16.27
CA VAL A 275 -16.33 18.13 15.03
C VAL A 275 -15.73 19.45 14.50
N SER A 276 -16.01 20.58 15.13
CA SER A 276 -15.65 21.91 14.62
C SER A 276 -14.14 22.04 14.32
N SER A 277 -13.30 21.61 15.25
CA SER A 277 -11.85 21.64 15.08
C SER A 277 -11.35 20.64 14.02
N VAL A 278 -11.95 19.46 13.98
CA VAL A 278 -11.60 18.41 13.00
C VAL A 278 -11.94 18.86 11.60
N VAL A 279 -13.14 19.37 11.36
CA VAL A 279 -13.58 19.90 10.06
C VAL A 279 -12.67 21.05 9.60
N SER A 280 -12.26 21.93 10.51
CA SER A 280 -11.29 22.99 10.21
C SER A 280 -9.94 22.41 9.77
N ASP A 281 -9.42 21.43 10.50
CA ASP A 281 -8.14 20.77 10.19
C ASP A 281 -8.20 20.01 8.86
N LEU A 282 -9.28 19.28 8.61
CA LEU A 282 -9.50 18.54 7.36
C LEU A 282 -9.56 19.48 6.14
N ASN A 283 -10.28 20.60 6.24
CA ASN A 283 -10.32 21.61 5.17
C ASN A 283 -8.95 22.25 4.91
N TYR A 284 -8.13 22.47 5.95
CA TYR A 284 -6.76 22.95 5.79
C TYR A 284 -5.84 21.91 5.15
N LEU A 285 -5.89 20.66 5.60
CA LEU A 285 -5.01 19.58 5.15
C LEU A 285 -5.34 19.11 3.74
N SER A 286 -6.62 18.93 3.44
CA SER A 286 -7.10 18.41 2.16
C SER A 286 -8.36 19.14 1.66
N PRO A 287 -8.22 20.36 1.17
CA PRO A 287 -9.35 21.17 0.66
C PRO A 287 -10.04 20.53 -0.57
N PHE A 288 -9.38 19.60 -1.23
CA PHE A 288 -9.96 18.84 -2.35
C PHE A 288 -11.25 18.10 -1.96
N PHE A 289 -11.33 17.62 -0.71
CA PHE A 289 -12.49 16.91 -0.17
C PHE A 289 -13.40 17.82 0.68
N SER A 290 -13.35 19.16 0.54
CA SER A 290 -14.11 20.10 1.37
C SER A 290 -15.62 19.83 1.40
N ASN A 291 -16.22 19.42 0.27
CA ASN A 291 -17.64 19.06 0.23
C ASN A 291 -17.97 17.90 1.18
N LYS A 292 -17.06 16.92 1.28
CA LYS A 292 -17.17 15.78 2.19
C LYS A 292 -16.99 16.23 3.65
N TRP A 293 -15.98 17.08 3.92
CA TRP A 293 -15.72 17.56 5.27
C TRP A 293 -16.85 18.43 5.83
N ASN A 294 -17.46 19.25 4.99
CA ASN A 294 -18.58 20.13 5.37
C ASN A 294 -19.90 19.36 5.58
N SER A 295 -19.98 18.09 5.21
CA SER A 295 -21.15 17.23 5.49
C SER A 295 -21.08 16.55 6.86
N ILE A 296 -19.92 16.55 7.53
CA ILE A 296 -19.73 16.04 8.89
C ILE A 296 -20.52 16.90 9.88
N ARG A 297 -21.34 16.29 10.72
CA ARG A 297 -22.26 16.97 11.66
C ARG A 297 -22.17 16.39 13.07
#